data_b46cf53bdc3d2f826087f4d787f89bdb
#
_entry.id   b46cf53bdc3d2f826087f4d787f89bdb
#
_cell.length_a   1.000
_cell.length_b   1.000
_cell.length_c   1.000
_cell.angle_alpha   90.00
_cell.angle_beta   90.00
_cell.angle_gamma   90.00
#
_symmetry.space_group_name_H-M   'P 1'
#
loop_
_entity.id
_entity.type
_entity.pdbx_description
1 polymer ?
#
loop_
_entity_poly.entity_id
_entity_poly.type
_entity_poly.pdbx_seq_one_letter_code
_entity_poly.pdbx_strand_id
1 'polypeptide(L)' 'MNNVLDFGARGDGIAKDTAPVQAALDAGGIVFFPPGTYL' A
#
# COMPACT_ATOMS: atom_id res chain seq x y z
N MET A 1 -11.74 -0.33 -5.63
CA MET A 1 -10.28 -0.31 -5.76
C MET A 1 -9.65 0.15 -4.46
N ASN A 2 -8.65 -0.57 -4.00
CA ASN A 2 -7.98 -0.25 -2.74
C ASN A 2 -6.64 0.43 -3.04
N ASN A 3 -6.53 1.70 -2.67
CA ASN A 3 -5.28 2.44 -2.82
C ASN A 3 -4.44 2.20 -1.56
N VAL A 4 -3.21 1.70 -1.73
CA VAL A 4 -2.37 1.37 -0.58
C VAL A 4 -2.10 2.58 0.32
N LEU A 5 -2.13 3.79 -0.22
CA LEU A 5 -1.95 5.01 0.58
C LEU A 5 -3.10 5.21 1.56
N ASP A 6 -4.32 4.76 1.21
CA ASP A 6 -5.47 4.83 2.10
C ASP A 6 -5.34 3.88 3.30
N PHE A 7 -4.45 2.91 3.19
CA PHE A 7 -4.17 1.95 4.26
C PHE A 7 -2.93 2.32 5.06
N GLY A 8 -2.34 3.48 4.78
CA GLY A 8 -1.21 3.98 5.54
C GLY A 8 0.15 3.81 4.89
N ALA A 9 0.21 3.27 3.67
CA ALA A 9 1.48 3.17 2.96
C ALA A 9 2.00 4.56 2.60
N ARG A 10 3.32 4.74 2.63
CA ARG A 10 3.94 6.03 2.38
C ARG A 10 4.57 6.13 1.00
N GLY A 11 5.12 5.02 0.49
CA GLY A 11 5.70 4.99 -0.84
C GLY A 11 6.97 5.80 -0.98
N ASP A 12 7.69 6.05 0.12
CA ASP A 12 8.90 6.87 0.11
C ASP A 12 10.20 6.07 0.11
N GLY A 13 10.10 4.74 0.15
CA GLY A 13 11.27 3.88 0.16
C GLY A 13 12.01 3.83 1.50
N ILE A 14 11.49 4.48 2.53
CA ILE A 14 12.11 4.54 3.86
C ILE A 14 11.27 3.79 4.88
N ALA A 15 9.98 4.13 4.98
CA ALA A 15 9.08 3.44 5.89
C ALA A 15 8.74 2.05 5.33
N LYS A 16 8.56 1.08 6.23
CA LYS A 16 8.11 -0.24 5.82
C LYS A 16 6.62 -0.19 5.54
N ASP A 17 6.24 -0.51 4.32
CA ASP A 17 4.86 -0.48 3.88
C ASP A 17 4.22 -1.87 3.84
N THR A 18 4.88 -2.88 4.43
CA THR A 18 4.40 -4.26 4.41
C THR A 18 3.02 -4.39 5.05
N ALA A 19 2.82 -3.83 6.24
CA ALA A 19 1.53 -3.95 6.92
C ALA A 19 0.41 -3.22 6.17
N PRO A 20 0.58 -1.95 5.73
CA PRO A 20 -0.46 -1.29 4.94
C PRO A 20 -0.77 -2.00 3.63
N VAL A 21 0.27 -2.47 2.92
CA VAL A 21 0.08 -3.19 1.67
C VAL A 21 -0.67 -4.49 1.90
N GLN A 22 -0.30 -5.23 2.95
CA GLN A 22 -0.99 -6.47 3.29
C GLN A 22 -2.45 -6.20 3.64
N ALA A 23 -2.73 -5.13 4.37
CA ALA A 23 -4.11 -4.76 4.71
C ALA A 23 -4.92 -4.46 3.45
N ALA A 24 -4.34 -3.76 2.48
CA ALA A 24 -5.00 -3.47 1.22
C ALA A 24 -5.30 -4.76 0.44
N LEU A 25 -4.37 -5.71 0.43
CA LEU A 25 -4.57 -7.01 -0.21
C LEU A 25 -5.66 -7.82 0.50
N ASP A 26 -5.65 -7.81 1.82
CA ASP A 26 -6.63 -8.56 2.63
C ASP A 26 -8.05 -8.00 2.46
N ALA A 27 -8.18 -6.73 2.16
CA ALA A 27 -9.49 -6.12 1.90
C ALA A 27 -10.13 -6.67 0.63
N GLY A 28 -9.33 -7.27 -0.26
CA GLY A 28 -9.82 -7.88 -1.49
C GLY A 28 -10.06 -6.86 -2.59
N GLY A 29 -10.34 -7.37 -3.79
CA GLY A 29 -10.60 -6.53 -4.95
C GLY A 29 -9.31 -6.06 -5.63
N ILE A 30 -9.41 -4.94 -6.35
CA ILE A 30 -8.28 -4.38 -7.09
C ILE A 30 -7.46 -3.51 -6.14
N VAL A 31 -6.16 -3.76 -6.10
CA VAL A 31 -5.22 -2.97 -5.28
C VAL A 31 -4.42 -2.07 -6.21
N PHE A 32 -4.41 -0.77 -5.91
CA PHE A 32 -3.72 0.22 -6.69
C PHE A 32 -2.48 0.72 -5.95
N PHE A 33 -1.35 0.72 -6.65
CA PHE A 33 -0.08 1.21 -6.14
C PHE A 33 0.27 2.50 -6.90
N PRO A 34 0.02 3.69 -6.32
CA PRO A 34 0.48 4.93 -6.96
C PRO A 34 2.00 4.92 -7.16
N PRO A 35 2.53 5.72 -8.10
CA PRO A 35 3.98 5.81 -8.30
C PRO A 35 4.71 6.09 -6.98
N GLY A 36 5.76 5.33 -6.70
CA GLY A 36 6.54 5.45 -5.47
C GLY A 36 7.35 4.19 -5.22
N THR A 37 8.07 4.18 -4.11
CA THR A 37 8.86 3.02 -3.68
C THR A 37 8.24 2.45 -2.42
N TYR A 38 7.84 1.19 -2.50
CA TYR A 38 7.18 0.51 -1.37
C TYR A 38 8.10 -0.59 -0.83
N LEU A 39 8.34 -0.55 0.48
CA LEU A 39 9.18 -1.54 1.15
C LEU A 39 8.37 -2.70 1.71
#